data_91c68bd1f9a4d8b6e6c73a6e784ce402
#
_entry.id   91c68bd1f9a4d8b6e6c73a6e784ce402
#
_cell.length_a   1.000
_cell.length_b   1.000
_cell.length_c   1.000
_cell.angle_alpha   90.00
_cell.angle_beta   90.00
_cell.angle_gamma   90.00
#
_symmetry.space_group_name_H-M   'P 1'
#
loop_
_entity.id
_entity.type
_entity.pdbx_description
1 polymer ?
#
loop_
_entity_poly.entity_id
_entity_poly.type
_entity_poly.pdbx_seq_one_letter_code
_entity_poly.pdbx_strand_id
1 'polypeptide(L)'
;IEYDYFCTGHYAKAVRGTEPLFSLYGENASKDERGKCRPVQIHTALDITKDQAYFLYRIPSAILEKVRFPLASFSKKEVFKMARERGLKAAEKEESQDFIPAPMLEYMFKDKPSVPGDFIDLDGKVLGRHKGIEHYTIGQRRGLGVSAPYPLYVAEIDREKNLVVLGKDSDLFCSGLIADDLVWPADYDPCCEFDAMVKIRLASKPVKAHVAPYQPMENEEFCGKAYKVVFDEPQRAVAPGQSVVFYKDGITLGGGIISKAIKA
;
A
#
# COMPACT_ATOMS: atom_id res chain seq x y z
N ILE A 1 22.87 20.54 9.50
CA ILE A 1 23.06 19.75 10.73
C ILE A 1 23.73 18.47 10.31
N GLU A 2 24.95 18.23 10.79
CA GLU A 2 25.62 16.95 10.63
C GLU A 2 25.04 15.96 11.63
N TYR A 3 24.78 14.72 11.17
CA TYR A 3 24.28 13.64 12.02
C TYR A 3 24.81 12.29 11.52
N ASP A 4 25.08 11.38 12.45
CA ASP A 4 25.48 10.02 12.14
C ASP A 4 24.28 9.14 11.82
N TYR A 5 23.21 9.30 12.58
CA TYR A 5 21.99 8.51 12.45
C TYR A 5 20.72 9.36 12.62
N PHE A 6 19.68 8.98 11.89
CA PHE A 6 18.33 9.48 12.04
C PHE A 6 17.48 8.41 12.73
N CYS A 7 16.91 8.74 13.88
CA CYS A 7 16.03 7.85 14.65
C CYS A 7 14.58 8.28 14.52
N THR A 8 13.69 7.32 14.30
CA THR A 8 12.26 7.57 14.18
C THR A 8 11.44 6.50 14.90
N GLY A 9 10.27 6.88 15.40
CA GLY A 9 9.36 6.01 16.17
C GLY A 9 8.52 5.04 15.35
N HIS A 10 8.86 4.77 14.09
CA HIS A 10 8.15 3.78 13.31
C HIS A 10 8.40 2.36 13.82
N TYR A 11 7.34 1.55 13.78
CA TYR A 11 7.40 0.11 14.03
C TYR A 11 7.82 -0.59 12.74
N ALA A 12 9.12 -0.67 12.54
CA ALA A 12 9.77 -1.37 11.45
C ALA A 12 11.18 -1.74 11.89
N LYS A 13 11.92 -2.52 11.09
CA LYS A 13 13.30 -2.87 11.38
C LYS A 13 14.15 -2.64 10.13
N ALA A 14 15.32 -2.04 10.27
CA ALA A 14 16.32 -1.91 9.21
C ALA A 14 17.44 -2.89 9.48
N VAL A 15 17.66 -3.85 8.58
CA VAL A 15 18.63 -4.94 8.75
C VAL A 15 19.46 -5.09 7.48
N ARG A 16 20.76 -5.22 7.62
CA ARG A 16 21.63 -5.57 6.48
C ARG A 16 21.35 -7.00 6.05
N GLY A 17 21.12 -7.21 4.77
CA GLY A 17 20.93 -8.53 4.19
C GLY A 17 22.13 -9.45 4.44
N THR A 18 21.87 -10.70 4.80
CA THR A 18 22.91 -11.74 4.97
C THR A 18 23.20 -12.43 3.65
N GLU A 19 22.19 -12.51 2.78
CA GLU A 19 22.27 -13.13 1.46
C GLU A 19 22.18 -12.08 0.33
N PRO A 20 22.70 -12.40 -0.87
CA PRO A 20 22.55 -11.54 -2.04
C PRO A 20 21.08 -11.32 -2.40
N LEU A 21 20.75 -10.14 -2.94
CA LEU A 21 19.35 -9.78 -3.29
C LEU A 21 18.70 -10.81 -4.22
N PHE A 22 19.41 -11.30 -5.24
CA PHE A 22 18.83 -12.24 -6.19
C PHE A 22 18.24 -13.49 -5.53
N SER A 23 18.81 -13.95 -4.40
CA SER A 23 18.33 -15.14 -3.69
C SER A 23 16.93 -14.99 -3.10
N LEU A 24 16.48 -13.76 -2.90
CA LEU A 24 15.15 -13.47 -2.39
C LEU A 24 14.06 -13.69 -3.43
N TYR A 25 14.38 -13.59 -4.72
CA TYR A 25 13.43 -13.64 -5.83
C TYR A 25 13.39 -14.98 -6.57
N GLY A 26 14.32 -15.89 -6.28
CA GLY A 26 14.39 -17.22 -6.88
C GLY A 26 15.53 -17.41 -7.89
N GLU A 27 15.57 -18.58 -8.51
CA GLU A 27 16.71 -19.01 -9.34
C GLU A 27 16.85 -18.21 -10.65
N ASN A 28 15.74 -17.70 -11.18
CA ASN A 28 15.67 -16.96 -12.44
C ASN A 28 16.00 -15.46 -12.28
N ALA A 29 16.20 -14.98 -11.05
CA ALA A 29 16.54 -13.59 -10.80
C ALA A 29 17.92 -13.23 -11.33
N SER A 30 18.08 -12.02 -11.85
CA SER A 30 19.35 -11.52 -12.39
C SER A 30 20.45 -11.56 -11.35
N LYS A 31 21.60 -12.16 -11.71
CA LYS A 31 22.81 -12.23 -10.86
C LYS A 31 23.83 -11.16 -11.24
N ASP A 32 23.37 -10.01 -11.70
CA ASP A 32 24.19 -8.84 -11.96
C ASP A 32 24.81 -8.27 -10.66
N GLU A 33 25.60 -7.21 -10.77
CA GLU A 33 26.29 -6.62 -9.61
C GLU A 33 25.30 -6.10 -8.54
N ARG A 34 24.12 -5.59 -8.94
CA ARG A 34 23.09 -5.16 -7.99
C ARG A 34 22.45 -6.36 -7.31
N GLY A 35 22.16 -7.43 -8.06
CA GLY A 35 21.61 -8.65 -7.50
C GLY A 35 22.55 -9.33 -6.48
N LYS A 36 23.86 -9.17 -6.61
CA LYS A 36 24.85 -9.67 -5.66
C LYS A 36 24.99 -8.83 -4.39
N CYS A 37 24.41 -7.62 -4.36
CA CYS A 37 24.48 -6.74 -3.19
C CYS A 37 23.75 -7.32 -1.98
N ARG A 38 24.16 -6.85 -0.79
CA ARG A 38 23.53 -7.12 0.51
C ARG A 38 23.20 -5.80 1.20
N PRO A 39 22.25 -5.04 0.67
CA PRO A 39 21.91 -3.74 1.21
C PRO A 39 21.18 -3.84 2.56
N VAL A 40 21.02 -2.70 3.23
CA VAL A 40 20.06 -2.60 4.33
C VAL A 40 18.66 -2.61 3.75
N GLN A 41 17.80 -3.45 4.31
CA GLN A 41 16.43 -3.67 3.90
C GLN A 41 15.46 -3.40 5.06
N ILE A 42 14.24 -3.04 4.72
CA ILE A 42 13.13 -2.93 5.67
C ILE A 42 12.63 -4.33 5.99
N HIS A 43 12.46 -4.60 7.28
CA HIS A 43 11.80 -5.78 7.79
C HIS A 43 10.61 -5.38 8.65
N THR A 44 9.66 -6.29 8.80
CA THR A 44 8.52 -6.12 9.70
C THR A 44 8.99 -6.02 11.15
N ALA A 45 8.25 -5.24 11.96
CA ALA A 45 8.49 -5.11 13.39
C ALA A 45 8.08 -6.37 14.16
N LEU A 46 8.49 -6.46 15.43
CA LEU A 46 8.03 -7.51 16.35
C LEU A 46 6.51 -7.46 16.55
N ASP A 47 5.94 -6.26 16.73
CA ASP A 47 4.50 -6.06 16.83
C ASP A 47 3.89 -5.95 15.42
N ILE A 48 3.53 -7.08 14.84
CA ILE A 48 2.91 -7.16 13.51
C ILE A 48 1.60 -6.36 13.41
N THR A 49 0.88 -6.16 14.53
CA THR A 49 -0.37 -5.40 14.54
C THR A 49 -0.16 -3.90 14.38
N LYS A 50 1.05 -3.43 14.66
CA LYS A 50 1.48 -2.03 14.55
C LYS A 50 2.57 -1.83 13.49
N ASP A 51 2.92 -2.89 12.75
CA ASP A 51 3.95 -2.84 11.73
C ASP A 51 3.68 -1.77 10.67
N GLN A 52 4.70 -0.97 10.40
CA GLN A 52 4.66 0.16 9.47
C GLN A 52 5.62 -0.02 8.27
N ALA A 53 6.21 -1.20 8.11
CA ALA A 53 7.09 -1.51 6.98
C ALA A 53 6.42 -1.21 5.61
N TYR A 54 5.08 -1.35 5.55
CA TYR A 54 4.26 -1.00 4.39
C TYR A 54 4.46 0.44 3.89
N PHE A 55 4.64 1.42 4.76
CA PHE A 55 4.85 2.81 4.36
C PHE A 55 6.29 3.14 4.00
N LEU A 56 7.23 2.29 4.43
CA LEU A 56 8.66 2.57 4.38
C LEU A 56 9.36 1.93 3.17
N TYR A 57 8.65 1.15 2.36
CA TYR A 57 9.22 0.41 1.24
C TYR A 57 9.93 1.29 0.20
N ARG A 58 9.55 2.57 0.09
CA ARG A 58 10.14 3.53 -0.85
C ARG A 58 11.43 4.19 -0.35
N ILE A 59 11.87 3.90 0.88
CA ILE A 59 13.11 4.49 1.40
C ILE A 59 14.30 3.80 0.72
N PRO A 60 15.17 4.54 0.00
CA PRO A 60 16.34 3.99 -0.62
C PRO A 60 17.25 3.29 0.38
N SER A 61 17.84 2.16 0.01
CA SER A 61 18.73 1.37 0.87
C SER A 61 19.92 2.20 1.39
N ALA A 62 20.45 3.12 0.60
CA ALA A 62 21.53 4.04 1.01
C ALA A 62 21.11 4.95 2.17
N ILE A 63 19.83 5.36 2.23
CA ILE A 63 19.29 6.15 3.35
C ILE A 63 19.10 5.25 4.57
N LEU A 64 18.63 4.01 4.38
CA LEU A 64 18.42 3.05 5.47
C LEU A 64 19.70 2.73 6.26
N GLU A 65 20.87 2.88 5.67
CA GLU A 65 22.16 2.75 6.36
C GLU A 65 22.25 3.67 7.59
N LYS A 66 21.66 4.87 7.49
CA LYS A 66 21.66 5.89 8.54
C LYS A 66 20.37 5.95 9.36
N VAL A 67 19.33 5.17 9.01
CA VAL A 67 18.06 5.15 9.75
C VAL A 67 18.08 4.11 10.85
N ARG A 68 17.50 4.46 12.00
CA ARG A 68 17.31 3.56 13.15
C ARG A 68 15.85 3.59 13.56
N PHE A 69 15.29 2.43 13.85
CA PHE A 69 13.94 2.22 14.34
C PHE A 69 13.99 1.63 15.77
N PRO A 70 14.15 2.47 16.82
CA PRO A 70 14.31 1.98 18.19
C PRO A 70 13.15 1.14 18.71
N LEU A 71 11.95 1.29 18.13
CA LEU A 71 10.75 0.57 18.53
C LEU A 71 10.58 -0.80 17.86
N ALA A 72 11.50 -1.19 16.99
CA ALA A 72 11.41 -2.43 16.19
C ALA A 72 11.19 -3.71 17.01
N SER A 73 11.76 -3.76 18.23
CA SER A 73 11.75 -4.95 19.10
C SER A 73 10.80 -4.83 20.29
N PHE A 74 9.88 -3.87 20.27
CA PHE A 74 8.91 -3.64 21.34
C PHE A 74 7.49 -3.75 20.81
N SER A 75 6.60 -4.31 21.61
CA SER A 75 5.17 -4.18 21.38
C SER A 75 4.69 -2.77 21.74
N LYS A 76 3.58 -2.34 21.14
CA LYS A 76 2.96 -1.06 21.49
C LYS A 76 2.64 -0.93 22.97
N LYS A 77 2.23 -2.04 23.62
CA LYS A 77 1.94 -2.09 25.07
C LYS A 77 3.18 -1.81 25.91
N GLU A 78 4.31 -2.39 25.57
CA GLU A 78 5.58 -2.14 26.25
C GLU A 78 6.02 -0.69 26.10
N VAL A 79 5.90 -0.12 24.89
CA VAL A 79 6.23 1.30 24.66
C VAL A 79 5.36 2.22 25.50
N PHE A 80 4.04 1.98 25.58
CA PHE A 80 3.15 2.74 26.46
C PHE A 80 3.52 2.59 27.94
N LYS A 81 3.87 1.39 28.40
CA LYS A 81 4.32 1.16 29.76
C LYS A 81 5.57 1.96 30.08
N MET A 82 6.60 1.88 29.23
CA MET A 82 7.83 2.65 29.36
C MET A 82 7.60 4.18 29.36
N ALA A 83 6.68 4.67 28.51
CA ALA A 83 6.34 6.07 28.44
C ALA A 83 5.68 6.58 29.73
N ARG A 84 4.75 5.80 30.32
CA ARG A 84 4.10 6.11 31.60
C ARG A 84 5.10 6.10 32.76
N GLU A 85 5.96 5.10 32.83
CA GLU A 85 7.01 5.00 33.87
C GLU A 85 7.97 6.18 33.84
N ARG A 86 8.14 6.81 32.67
CA ARG A 86 8.98 8.01 32.45
C ARG A 86 8.21 9.34 32.53
N GLY A 87 6.91 9.30 32.83
CA GLY A 87 6.06 10.50 32.92
C GLY A 87 5.92 11.27 31.59
N LEU A 88 6.01 10.58 30.43
CA LEU A 88 5.90 11.22 29.14
C LEU A 88 4.44 11.54 28.81
N LYS A 89 4.10 12.80 28.59
CA LYS A 89 2.74 13.28 28.24
C LYS A 89 2.16 12.60 26.99
N ALA A 90 3.01 12.11 26.10
CA ALA A 90 2.57 11.37 24.91
C ALA A 90 1.85 10.07 25.24
N ALA A 91 2.07 9.48 26.45
CA ALA A 91 1.38 8.29 26.91
C ALA A 91 -0.10 8.53 27.33
N GLU A 92 -0.51 9.80 27.46
CA GLU A 92 -1.89 10.18 27.81
C GLU A 92 -2.74 10.53 26.60
N LYS A 93 -2.10 10.70 25.42
CA LYS A 93 -2.81 11.06 24.17
C LYS A 93 -3.42 9.84 23.51
N GLU A 94 -4.65 9.99 23.04
CA GLU A 94 -5.27 9.03 22.14
C GLU A 94 -4.46 8.91 20.85
N GLU A 95 -4.45 7.70 20.28
CA GLU A 95 -3.77 7.43 19.01
C GLU A 95 -4.47 8.17 17.88
N SER A 96 -3.75 9.03 17.16
CA SER A 96 -4.28 9.69 15.97
C SER A 96 -4.59 8.63 14.91
N GLN A 97 -5.84 8.54 14.48
CA GLN A 97 -6.27 7.58 13.45
C GLN A 97 -6.11 8.13 12.03
N ASP A 98 -6.17 9.46 11.88
CA ASP A 98 -6.09 10.12 10.59
C ASP A 98 -4.83 11.01 10.51
N PHE A 99 -4.08 10.87 9.41
CA PHE A 99 -2.91 11.71 9.13
C PHE A 99 -3.32 13.15 8.76
N ILE A 100 -4.49 13.31 8.17
CA ILE A 100 -5.02 14.61 7.73
C ILE A 100 -6.35 14.84 8.44
N PRO A 101 -6.43 15.81 9.35
CA PRO A 101 -7.69 16.21 9.97
C PRO A 101 -8.70 16.71 8.92
N ALA A 102 -10.00 16.44 9.11
CA ALA A 102 -11.05 16.83 8.17
C ALA A 102 -11.00 18.29 7.72
N PRO A 103 -10.74 19.30 8.60
CA PRO A 103 -10.58 20.70 8.18
C PRO A 103 -9.40 20.95 7.24
N MET A 104 -8.32 20.18 7.38
CA MET A 104 -7.15 20.26 6.51
C MET A 104 -7.46 19.68 5.13
N LEU A 105 -8.27 18.63 5.07
CA LEU A 105 -8.72 18.03 3.81
C LEU A 105 -9.54 19.05 3.00
N GLU A 106 -10.48 19.76 3.65
CA GLU A 106 -11.27 20.83 3.01
C GLU A 106 -10.37 21.96 2.49
N TYR A 107 -9.35 22.34 3.26
CA TYR A 107 -8.37 23.34 2.83
C TYR A 107 -7.57 22.91 1.61
N MET A 108 -7.16 21.62 1.54
CA MET A 108 -6.41 21.08 0.38
C MET A 108 -7.24 21.09 -0.91
N PHE A 109 -8.56 20.95 -0.82
CA PHE A 109 -9.48 20.99 -1.98
C PHE A 109 -10.07 22.37 -2.26
N LYS A 110 -9.70 23.40 -1.48
CA LYS A 110 -10.26 24.76 -1.60
C LYS A 110 -10.13 25.35 -3.01
N ASP A 111 -9.00 25.10 -3.69
CA ASP A 111 -8.70 25.62 -5.02
C ASP A 111 -9.13 24.69 -6.17
N LYS A 112 -9.66 23.51 -5.86
CA LYS A 112 -10.21 22.55 -6.79
C LYS A 112 -11.61 22.15 -6.36
N PRO A 113 -12.64 22.93 -6.73
CA PRO A 113 -14.00 22.63 -6.29
C PRO A 113 -14.42 21.25 -6.80
N SER A 114 -15.01 20.48 -5.90
CA SER A 114 -15.57 19.17 -6.20
C SER A 114 -16.63 19.27 -7.30
N VAL A 115 -16.57 18.42 -8.28
CA VAL A 115 -17.53 18.36 -9.39
C VAL A 115 -18.54 17.24 -9.10
N PRO A 116 -19.81 17.57 -8.81
CA PRO A 116 -20.83 16.55 -8.62
C PRO A 116 -21.03 15.71 -9.90
N GLY A 117 -21.24 14.40 -9.71
CA GLY A 117 -21.52 13.46 -10.79
C GLY A 117 -22.56 12.43 -10.36
N ASP A 118 -22.64 11.33 -11.10
CA ASP A 118 -23.67 10.32 -10.86
C ASP A 118 -23.11 9.07 -10.18
N PHE A 119 -23.88 8.54 -9.22
CA PHE A 119 -23.78 7.15 -8.82
C PHE A 119 -24.51 6.28 -9.82
N ILE A 120 -23.84 5.27 -10.33
CA ILE A 120 -24.43 4.27 -11.21
C ILE A 120 -24.26 2.87 -10.61
N ASP A 121 -25.08 1.90 -11.04
CA ASP A 121 -24.81 0.49 -10.79
C ASP A 121 -23.90 -0.11 -11.89
N LEU A 122 -23.62 -1.40 -11.79
CA LEU A 122 -22.77 -2.12 -12.75
C LEU A 122 -23.40 -2.20 -14.15
N ASP A 123 -24.72 -2.03 -14.26
CA ASP A 123 -25.45 -2.03 -15.52
C ASP A 123 -25.57 -0.62 -16.13
N GLY A 124 -24.99 0.39 -15.47
CA GLY A 124 -25.01 1.80 -15.90
C GLY A 124 -26.26 2.58 -15.52
N LYS A 125 -27.17 2.01 -14.72
CA LYS A 125 -28.35 2.71 -14.24
C LYS A 125 -27.99 3.74 -13.16
N VAL A 126 -28.48 4.96 -13.30
CA VAL A 126 -28.26 6.02 -12.31
C VAL A 126 -29.03 5.72 -11.03
N LEU A 127 -28.33 5.74 -9.91
CA LEU A 127 -28.84 5.49 -8.56
C LEU A 127 -28.96 6.76 -7.71
N GLY A 128 -28.25 7.83 -8.08
CA GLY A 128 -28.24 9.09 -7.35
C GLY A 128 -27.10 10.00 -7.80
N ARG A 129 -26.82 11.04 -7.00
CA ARG A 129 -25.73 11.99 -7.30
C ARG A 129 -24.72 12.04 -6.17
N HIS A 130 -23.43 12.10 -6.53
CA HIS A 130 -22.33 12.28 -5.60
C HIS A 130 -21.80 13.73 -5.60
N LYS A 131 -21.03 14.07 -4.57
CA LYS A 131 -20.48 15.43 -4.34
C LYS A 131 -19.20 15.74 -5.12
N GLY A 132 -18.58 14.74 -5.72
CA GLY A 132 -17.28 14.73 -6.36
C GLY A 132 -16.59 13.39 -6.06
N ILE A 133 -15.90 12.81 -7.04
CA ILE A 133 -15.28 11.47 -6.93
C ILE A 133 -14.22 11.40 -5.83
N GLU A 134 -13.58 12.51 -5.48
CA GLU A 134 -12.53 12.64 -4.47
C GLU A 134 -13.05 12.36 -3.03
N HIS A 135 -14.35 12.39 -2.81
CA HIS A 135 -14.98 12.07 -1.53
C HIS A 135 -15.23 10.58 -1.32
N TYR A 136 -14.88 9.74 -2.30
CA TYR A 136 -15.21 8.32 -2.28
C TYR A 136 -13.95 7.46 -2.43
N THR A 137 -14.03 6.28 -1.82
CA THR A 137 -12.93 5.30 -1.87
C THR A 137 -13.50 3.92 -2.21
N ILE A 138 -12.80 3.14 -3.02
CA ILE A 138 -13.21 1.78 -3.36
C ILE A 138 -13.39 0.94 -2.10
N GLY A 139 -14.53 0.25 -2.00
CA GLY A 139 -14.96 -0.51 -0.83
C GLY A 139 -15.73 0.30 0.22
N GLN A 140 -15.90 1.62 0.04
CA GLN A 140 -16.70 2.46 0.95
C GLN A 140 -18.18 2.06 0.91
N ARG A 141 -18.78 1.91 2.10
CA ARG A 141 -20.21 1.59 2.28
C ARG A 141 -21.00 2.78 2.82
N ARG A 142 -20.41 3.56 3.75
CA ARG A 142 -21.10 4.63 4.46
C ARG A 142 -21.00 5.95 3.70
N GLY A 143 -22.00 6.84 3.90
CA GLY A 143 -21.97 8.19 3.34
C GLY A 143 -22.27 8.27 1.84
N LEU A 144 -22.85 7.22 1.23
CA LEU A 144 -23.22 7.23 -0.19
C LEU A 144 -24.51 8.00 -0.45
N GLY A 145 -25.46 8.05 0.53
CA GLY A 145 -26.75 8.74 0.35
C GLY A 145 -27.68 8.07 -0.64
N VAL A 146 -27.41 6.82 -1.02
CA VAL A 146 -28.22 6.01 -1.95
C VAL A 146 -28.99 4.96 -1.16
N SER A 147 -30.28 4.81 -1.44
CA SER A 147 -31.12 3.78 -0.83
C SER A 147 -31.26 2.59 -1.77
N ALA A 148 -31.03 1.38 -1.25
CA ALA A 148 -31.15 0.12 -1.99
C ALA A 148 -31.64 -1.00 -1.04
N PRO A 149 -32.24 -2.09 -1.56
CA PRO A 149 -32.70 -3.21 -0.74
C PRO A 149 -31.58 -4.05 -0.14
N TYR A 150 -30.34 -3.81 -0.54
CA TYR A 150 -29.12 -4.47 -0.05
C TYR A 150 -28.00 -3.46 0.14
N PRO A 151 -26.96 -3.79 0.92
CA PRO A 151 -25.81 -2.90 1.10
C PRO A 151 -25.11 -2.65 -0.23
N LEU A 152 -24.87 -1.36 -0.53
CA LEU A 152 -24.08 -0.92 -1.68
C LEU A 152 -22.69 -0.48 -1.22
N TYR A 153 -21.71 -0.68 -2.09
CA TYR A 153 -20.31 -0.32 -1.90
C TYR A 153 -19.79 0.35 -3.16
N VAL A 154 -18.82 1.24 -3.01
CA VAL A 154 -18.08 1.78 -4.15
C VAL A 154 -17.25 0.65 -4.77
N ALA A 155 -17.63 0.20 -5.95
CA ALA A 155 -16.97 -0.85 -6.70
C ALA A 155 -15.91 -0.33 -7.65
N GLU A 156 -16.12 0.90 -8.21
CA GLU A 156 -15.22 1.53 -9.15
C GLU A 156 -15.41 3.05 -9.13
N ILE A 157 -14.37 3.80 -9.51
CA ILE A 157 -14.40 5.25 -9.69
C ILE A 157 -13.86 5.55 -11.08
N ASP A 158 -14.74 5.97 -11.99
CA ASP A 158 -14.39 6.43 -13.35
C ASP A 158 -14.09 7.94 -13.30
N ARG A 159 -12.82 8.28 -13.38
CA ARG A 159 -12.35 9.67 -13.30
C ARG A 159 -12.66 10.46 -14.55
N GLU A 160 -12.65 9.82 -15.72
CA GLU A 160 -12.86 10.48 -17.01
C GLU A 160 -14.31 10.87 -17.17
N LYS A 161 -15.23 10.00 -16.77
CA LYS A 161 -16.68 10.23 -16.86
C LYS A 161 -17.27 10.87 -15.61
N ASN A 162 -16.46 11.08 -14.56
CA ASN A 162 -16.89 11.57 -13.26
C ASN A 162 -18.03 10.73 -12.66
N LEU A 163 -17.85 9.39 -12.64
CA LEU A 163 -18.85 8.44 -12.15
C LEU A 163 -18.31 7.66 -10.97
N VAL A 164 -19.21 7.33 -10.04
CA VAL A 164 -18.94 6.38 -8.95
C VAL A 164 -19.85 5.17 -9.15
N VAL A 165 -19.25 4.02 -9.45
CA VAL A 165 -19.97 2.77 -9.67
C VAL A 165 -20.20 2.08 -8.34
N LEU A 166 -21.46 1.72 -8.07
CA LEU A 166 -21.87 1.02 -6.85
C LEU A 166 -22.20 -0.44 -7.17
N GLY A 167 -21.74 -1.34 -6.32
CA GLY A 167 -21.99 -2.78 -6.43
C GLY A 167 -22.25 -3.42 -5.07
N LYS A 168 -22.49 -4.74 -5.08
CA LYS A 168 -22.57 -5.58 -3.88
C LYS A 168 -21.18 -5.88 -3.34
N ASP A 169 -21.11 -6.46 -2.16
CA ASP A 169 -19.82 -6.88 -1.57
C ASP A 169 -19.07 -7.89 -2.46
N SER A 170 -19.78 -8.81 -3.11
CA SER A 170 -19.20 -9.76 -4.07
C SER A 170 -18.46 -9.10 -5.24
N ASP A 171 -18.89 -7.91 -5.65
CA ASP A 171 -18.36 -7.22 -6.83
C ASP A 171 -17.04 -6.48 -6.53
N LEU A 172 -16.63 -6.48 -5.26
CA LEU A 172 -15.38 -5.87 -4.81
C LEU A 172 -14.17 -6.78 -4.94
N PHE A 173 -14.36 -8.07 -5.18
CA PHE A 173 -13.26 -9.02 -5.21
C PHE A 173 -12.50 -8.97 -6.53
N CYS A 174 -11.18 -9.04 -6.41
CA CYS A 174 -10.23 -9.00 -7.52
C CYS A 174 -9.30 -10.21 -7.43
N SER A 175 -9.07 -10.86 -8.56
CA SER A 175 -8.12 -11.98 -8.68
C SER A 175 -6.66 -11.52 -8.72
N GLY A 176 -6.43 -10.23 -9.01
CA GLY A 176 -5.08 -9.68 -9.10
C GLY A 176 -5.06 -8.18 -9.31
N LEU A 177 -3.91 -7.67 -9.67
CA LEU A 177 -3.68 -6.27 -10.02
C LEU A 177 -2.49 -6.12 -10.98
N ILE A 178 -2.39 -4.94 -11.61
CA ILE A 178 -1.16 -4.45 -12.24
C ILE A 178 -0.61 -3.33 -11.36
N ALA A 179 0.69 -3.34 -11.14
CA ALA A 179 1.42 -2.30 -10.42
C ALA A 179 2.51 -1.71 -11.30
N ASP A 180 2.73 -0.42 -11.18
CA ASP A 180 3.82 0.33 -11.80
C ASP A 180 4.55 1.21 -10.77
N ASP A 181 5.38 2.14 -11.21
CA ASP A 181 6.19 3.00 -10.32
C ASP A 181 6.87 2.18 -9.21
N LEU A 182 7.50 1.07 -9.63
CA LEU A 182 8.09 0.08 -8.73
C LEU A 182 9.39 0.57 -8.12
N VAL A 183 9.56 0.29 -6.84
CA VAL A 183 10.79 0.53 -6.08
C VAL A 183 11.30 -0.78 -5.50
N TRP A 184 12.58 -1.06 -5.75
CA TRP A 184 13.27 -2.26 -5.32
C TRP A 184 14.46 -1.90 -4.40
N PRO A 185 14.83 -2.75 -3.43
CA PRO A 185 16.04 -2.55 -2.62
C PRO A 185 17.27 -2.39 -3.51
N ALA A 186 18.08 -1.36 -3.24
CA ALA A 186 19.28 -1.02 -4.01
C ALA A 186 19.06 -0.88 -5.53
N ASP A 187 17.84 -0.46 -5.94
CA ASP A 187 17.42 -0.34 -7.34
C ASP A 187 17.59 -1.63 -8.15
N TYR A 188 17.52 -2.77 -7.48
CA TYR A 188 17.63 -4.09 -8.10
C TYR A 188 16.25 -4.59 -8.53
N ASP A 189 15.92 -4.43 -9.80
CA ASP A 189 14.77 -5.07 -10.42
C ASP A 189 15.08 -6.54 -10.72
N PRO A 190 14.35 -7.51 -10.16
CA PRO A 190 14.61 -8.93 -10.37
C PRO A 190 14.40 -9.38 -11.82
N CYS A 191 13.61 -8.64 -12.60
CA CYS A 191 13.28 -8.92 -14.01
C CYS A 191 12.77 -10.37 -14.25
N CYS A 192 12.21 -11.01 -13.24
CA CYS A 192 11.68 -12.37 -13.29
C CYS A 192 10.36 -12.47 -12.53
N GLU A 193 9.69 -13.59 -12.66
CA GLU A 193 8.54 -13.96 -11.83
C GLU A 193 9.00 -14.55 -10.49
N PHE A 194 8.24 -14.31 -9.44
CA PHE A 194 8.49 -14.82 -8.09
C PHE A 194 7.22 -14.85 -7.25
N ASP A 195 7.22 -15.69 -6.21
CA ASP A 195 6.14 -15.73 -5.23
C ASP A 195 6.47 -14.84 -4.02
N ALA A 196 5.46 -14.15 -3.51
CA ALA A 196 5.59 -13.25 -2.37
C ALA A 196 4.32 -13.23 -1.50
N MET A 197 4.48 -12.79 -0.26
CA MET A 197 3.38 -12.29 0.53
C MET A 197 3.13 -10.83 0.13
N VAL A 198 1.89 -10.46 -0.15
CA VAL A 198 1.54 -9.16 -0.71
C VAL A 198 0.55 -8.41 0.19
N LYS A 199 0.82 -7.13 0.46
CA LYS A 199 -0.14 -6.22 1.11
C LYS A 199 -0.55 -5.14 0.13
N ILE A 200 -1.87 -4.92 0.02
CA ILE A 200 -2.48 -3.89 -0.83
C ILE A 200 -3.00 -2.68 -0.05
N ARG A 201 -2.89 -2.72 1.28
CA ARG A 201 -3.23 -1.65 2.24
C ARG A 201 -2.49 -1.89 3.55
N LEU A 202 -2.27 -0.85 4.32
CA LEU A 202 -1.67 -1.00 5.65
C LEU A 202 -2.44 -1.98 6.54
N ALA A 203 -3.77 -1.83 6.59
CA ALA A 203 -4.62 -2.64 7.46
C ALA A 203 -4.93 -4.05 6.91
N SER A 204 -4.54 -4.38 5.65
CA SER A 204 -4.77 -5.72 5.11
C SER A 204 -3.77 -6.72 5.71
N LYS A 205 -4.23 -7.97 5.83
CA LYS A 205 -3.30 -9.07 6.08
C LYS A 205 -2.49 -9.35 4.81
N PRO A 206 -1.22 -9.74 4.94
CA PRO A 206 -0.46 -10.22 3.79
C PRO A 206 -1.11 -11.48 3.22
N VAL A 207 -1.19 -11.56 1.89
CA VAL A 207 -1.73 -12.72 1.16
C VAL A 207 -0.68 -13.25 0.18
N LYS A 208 -0.70 -14.54 -0.10
CA LYS A 208 0.17 -15.13 -1.10
C LYS A 208 -0.24 -14.67 -2.49
N ALA A 209 0.74 -14.38 -3.31
CA ALA A 209 0.53 -14.01 -4.71
C ALA A 209 1.75 -14.36 -5.55
N HIS A 210 1.49 -14.60 -6.82
CA HIS A 210 2.49 -14.71 -7.87
C HIS A 210 2.71 -13.34 -8.52
N VAL A 211 3.96 -12.90 -8.62
CA VAL A 211 4.37 -11.59 -9.15
C VAL A 211 5.22 -11.81 -10.39
N ALA A 212 4.84 -11.24 -11.51
CA ALA A 212 5.52 -11.41 -12.79
C ALA A 212 5.65 -10.09 -13.56
N PRO A 213 6.75 -9.88 -14.32
CA PRO A 213 6.84 -8.76 -15.24
C PRO A 213 5.63 -8.71 -16.19
N TYR A 214 5.08 -7.52 -16.39
CA TYR A 214 3.92 -7.30 -17.24
C TYR A 214 4.31 -6.55 -18.51
N GLN A 215 3.87 -7.07 -19.66
CA GLN A 215 4.03 -6.39 -20.95
C GLN A 215 2.76 -5.59 -21.22
N PRO A 216 2.83 -4.24 -21.28
CA PRO A 216 1.68 -3.39 -21.59
C PRO A 216 1.06 -3.75 -22.94
N MET A 217 -0.27 -3.66 -23.05
CA MET A 217 -0.98 -3.67 -24.34
C MET A 217 -0.87 -2.28 -25.00
N GLU A 218 -1.17 -2.20 -26.31
CA GLU A 218 -0.96 -0.98 -27.12
C GLU A 218 -1.57 0.33 -26.56
N ASN A 219 -2.63 0.21 -25.74
CA ASN A 219 -3.35 1.37 -25.18
C ASN A 219 -3.17 1.50 -23.65
N GLU A 220 -2.18 0.84 -23.07
CA GLU A 220 -1.90 0.92 -21.63
C GLU A 220 -0.63 1.74 -21.41
N GLU A 221 -0.75 2.79 -20.59
CA GLU A 221 0.37 3.63 -20.16
C GLU A 221 0.69 3.36 -18.69
N PHE A 222 1.97 3.13 -18.39
CA PHE A 222 2.48 2.91 -17.04
C PHE A 222 3.69 3.80 -16.75
N CYS A 223 3.91 4.07 -15.47
CA CYS A 223 5.11 4.75 -15.01
C CYS A 223 6.29 3.76 -14.93
N GLY A 224 7.03 3.63 -16.02
CA GLY A 224 8.14 2.69 -16.14
C GLY A 224 7.70 1.25 -16.37
N LYS A 225 8.44 0.29 -15.78
CA LYS A 225 8.09 -1.13 -15.87
C LYS A 225 6.86 -1.44 -15.01
N ALA A 226 6.03 -2.37 -15.47
CA ALA A 226 4.88 -2.85 -14.75
C ALA A 226 5.02 -4.32 -14.35
N TYR A 227 4.37 -4.71 -13.27
CA TYR A 227 4.28 -6.09 -12.80
C TYR A 227 2.82 -6.48 -12.56
N LYS A 228 2.47 -7.68 -13.00
CA LYS A 228 1.20 -8.33 -12.70
C LYS A 228 1.31 -9.11 -11.40
N VAL A 229 0.35 -8.92 -10.52
CA VAL A 229 0.22 -9.67 -9.27
C VAL A 229 -1.07 -10.48 -9.34
N VAL A 230 -0.97 -11.79 -9.21
CA VAL A 230 -2.11 -12.73 -9.17
C VAL A 230 -2.19 -13.29 -7.77
N PHE A 231 -3.31 -13.07 -7.10
CA PHE A 231 -3.52 -13.54 -5.73
C PHE A 231 -3.92 -15.02 -5.72
N ASP A 232 -3.44 -15.81 -4.75
CA ASP A 232 -3.91 -17.19 -4.53
C ASP A 232 -5.41 -17.20 -4.15
N GLU A 233 -5.85 -16.18 -3.41
CA GLU A 233 -7.24 -15.96 -3.03
C GLU A 233 -7.69 -14.55 -3.42
N PRO A 234 -8.87 -14.35 -4.04
CA PRO A 234 -9.34 -13.03 -4.45
C PRO A 234 -9.33 -12.02 -3.29
N GLN A 235 -8.85 -10.82 -3.55
CA GLN A 235 -8.72 -9.76 -2.56
C GLN A 235 -9.78 -8.69 -2.74
N ARG A 236 -10.35 -8.26 -1.60
CA ARG A 236 -11.44 -7.28 -1.58
C ARG A 236 -10.93 -5.86 -1.77
N ALA A 237 -11.59 -5.13 -2.68
CA ALA A 237 -11.44 -3.68 -2.85
C ALA A 237 -9.99 -3.25 -3.15
N VAL A 238 -9.37 -3.91 -4.14
CA VAL A 238 -8.09 -3.47 -4.72
C VAL A 238 -8.29 -2.09 -5.33
N ALA A 239 -7.55 -1.09 -4.85
CA ALA A 239 -7.78 0.31 -5.21
C ALA A 239 -6.60 0.89 -5.99
N PRO A 240 -6.77 1.30 -7.25
CA PRO A 240 -5.77 2.07 -7.98
C PRO A 240 -5.32 3.32 -7.20
N GLY A 241 -4.02 3.65 -7.27
CA GLY A 241 -3.40 4.72 -6.53
C GLY A 241 -2.92 4.33 -5.12
N GLN A 242 -3.30 3.16 -4.59
CA GLN A 242 -2.74 2.61 -3.35
C GLN A 242 -1.42 1.91 -3.64
N SER A 243 -0.57 1.79 -2.61
CA SER A 243 0.64 0.96 -2.70
C SER A 243 0.31 -0.52 -2.69
N VAL A 244 1.11 -1.30 -3.40
CA VAL A 244 1.26 -2.73 -3.21
C VAL A 244 2.69 -3.01 -2.75
N VAL A 245 2.86 -3.79 -1.68
CA VAL A 245 4.18 -4.09 -1.11
C VAL A 245 4.38 -5.59 -1.01
N PHE A 246 5.55 -6.05 -1.45
CA PHE A 246 5.95 -7.45 -1.54
C PHE A 246 6.84 -7.83 -0.36
N TYR A 247 6.61 -9.00 0.22
CA TYR A 247 7.35 -9.49 1.37
C TYR A 247 7.75 -10.96 1.20
N LYS A 248 8.90 -11.33 1.76
CA LYS A 248 9.33 -12.72 1.95
C LYS A 248 9.97 -12.84 3.33
N ASP A 249 9.46 -13.74 4.16
CA ASP A 249 9.97 -13.99 5.52
C ASP A 249 10.12 -12.71 6.39
N GLY A 250 9.17 -11.78 6.24
CA GLY A 250 9.19 -10.48 6.91
C GLY A 250 10.12 -9.43 6.30
N ILE A 251 10.86 -9.77 5.25
CA ILE A 251 11.71 -8.85 4.49
C ILE A 251 10.85 -8.15 3.43
N THR A 252 10.94 -6.83 3.33
CA THR A 252 10.32 -6.08 2.25
C THR A 252 11.17 -6.25 0.98
N LEU A 253 10.57 -6.91 -0.02
CA LEU A 253 11.19 -7.14 -1.34
C LEU A 253 11.12 -5.92 -2.26
N GLY A 254 10.22 -5.00 -1.97
CA GLY A 254 9.91 -3.83 -2.80
C GLY A 254 8.42 -3.60 -2.86
N GLY A 255 7.99 -2.78 -3.80
CA GLY A 255 6.59 -2.46 -4.01
C GLY A 255 6.39 -1.43 -5.11
N GLY A 256 5.16 -1.07 -5.36
CA GLY A 256 4.78 -0.09 -6.38
C GLY A 256 3.42 0.53 -6.10
N ILE A 257 2.90 1.22 -7.09
CA ILE A 257 1.56 1.78 -7.06
C ILE A 257 0.62 0.87 -7.87
N ILE A 258 -0.54 0.57 -7.33
CA ILE A 258 -1.59 -0.17 -8.04
C ILE A 258 -2.13 0.73 -9.14
N SER A 259 -1.91 0.37 -10.39
CA SER A 259 -2.46 1.09 -11.55
C SER A 259 -3.81 0.53 -11.97
N LYS A 260 -3.99 -0.79 -11.88
CA LYS A 260 -5.21 -1.45 -12.35
C LYS A 260 -5.57 -2.64 -11.46
N ALA A 261 -6.84 -2.78 -11.11
CA ALA A 261 -7.39 -3.97 -10.48
C ALA A 261 -7.85 -4.97 -11.54
N ILE A 262 -7.63 -6.28 -11.31
CA ILE A 262 -8.10 -7.38 -12.16
C ILE A 262 -9.25 -8.05 -11.42
N LYS A 263 -10.46 -7.92 -11.92
CA LYS A 263 -11.67 -8.53 -11.33
C LYS A 263 -11.56 -10.06 -11.27
N ALA A 264 -12.23 -10.65 -10.26
CA ALA A 264 -12.29 -12.10 -10.07
C ALA A 264 -13.29 -12.75 -11.03
#